data_31add6542f717fb85e7c6ea6bf2d4713
#
_entry.id   31add6542f717fb85e7c6ea6bf2d4713
#
_cell.length_a   1.000
_cell.length_b   1.000
_cell.length_c   1.000
_cell.angle_alpha   90.00
_cell.angle_beta   90.00
_cell.angle_gamma   90.00
#
_symmetry.space_group_name_H-M   'P 1'
#
loop_
_entity.id
_entity.type
_entity.pdbx_description
1 polymer ?
#
loop_
_entity_poly.entity_id
_entity_poly.type
_entity_poly.pdbx_seq_one_letter_code
_entity_poly.pdbx_strand_id
1 'polypeptide(L)'
;MSQLTNLFGTAAPAARPAAAAGGAASAAVVDTTTRTFARDVLDASRDVPVLVDFWAPWCGPCKQLAPVLEKVVAQSKGRVKLVKMNIDEHPEVAGQLGIRSIPAVVAFKGGQPVDGFMGAQPESQIVAFIDRIAG
;
A
#
# COMPACT_ATOMS: atom_id res chain seq x y z
N MET A 1 13.57 -17.89 10.63
CA MET A 1 13.55 -17.66 10.60
C MET A 1 13.20 -17.76 10.66
N SER A 2 12.90 -17.66 10.82
CA SER A 2 12.54 -17.46 10.89
C SER A 2 12.32 -17.13 11.26
N GLN A 3 12.26 -16.62 11.63
CA GLN A 3 12.04 -16.03 11.93
C GLN A 3 11.87 -15.43 11.62
N LEU A 4 11.60 -15.06 11.52
CA LEU A 4 11.23 -14.37 11.21
C LEU A 4 10.34 -14.64 11.18
N THR A 5 10.00 -15.03 11.35
CA THR A 5 9.14 -15.12 11.23
C THR A 5 8.56 -15.14 12.01
N ASN A 6 8.69 -14.90 12.54
CA ASN A 6 8.32 -14.60 13.20
C ASN A 6 8.58 -13.83 13.62
N LEU A 7 8.85 -13.15 13.63
CA LEU A 7 9.05 -12.23 13.73
C LEU A 7 8.50 -11.73 13.68
N PHE A 8 7.96 -11.71 13.54
CA PHE A 8 7.33 -11.32 13.30
C PHE A 8 6.52 -11.86 13.37
N GLY A 9 6.53 -12.39 13.52
CA GLY A 9 6.09 -12.74 13.40
C GLY A 9 5.72 -13.29 13.64
N THR A 10 5.74 -13.27 13.98
CA THR A 10 5.46 -13.61 14.09
C THR A 10 5.07 -13.63 14.21
N ALA A 11 5.06 -13.43 14.38
CA ALA A 11 4.62 -13.32 14.32
C ALA A 11 4.01 -13.26 14.20
N ALA A 12 3.88 -13.22 14.36
CA ALA A 12 3.25 -13.13 14.18
C ALA A 12 2.55 -13.31 14.14
N PRO A 13 2.44 -13.41 14.25
CA PRO A 13 1.76 -13.53 14.10
C PRO A 13 0.99 -13.60 14.12
N ALA A 14 0.73 -13.57 14.35
CA ALA A 14 0.08 -13.54 14.27
C ALA A 14 -0.65 -13.29 14.21
N ALA A 15 -0.83 -12.96 14.33
CA ALA A 15 -1.44 -12.67 14.09
C ALA A 15 -2.05 -12.40 13.67
N ARG A 16 -2.23 -12.31 13.46
CA ARG A 16 -2.87 -12.03 12.80
C ARG A 16 -3.85 -12.57 12.56
N PRO A 17 -4.36 -12.64 12.71
CA PRO A 17 -5.21 -13.24 12.49
C PRO A 17 -6.14 -13.39 11.96
N ALA A 18 -6.38 -13.57 11.96
CA ALA A 18 -7.05 -13.71 11.37
C ALA A 18 -7.89 -13.40 10.99
N ALA A 19 -8.03 -12.94 11.18
CA ALA A 19 -8.81 -12.60 10.72
C ALA A 19 -9.21 -12.80 9.87
N ALA A 20 -9.04 -12.82 9.99
CA ALA A 20 -9.19 -12.97 9.16
C ALA A 20 -9.93 -13.26 8.35
N ALA A 21 -10.33 -13.64 8.57
CA ALA A 21 -11.09 -14.23 7.78
C ALA A 21 -11.98 -13.45 6.99
N GLY A 22 -12.98 -13.16 7.50
CA GLY A 22 -13.92 -12.48 6.74
C GLY A 22 -13.27 -11.35 6.16
N GLY A 23 -12.41 -10.94 6.93
CA GLY A 23 -11.70 -9.83 6.47
C GLY A 23 -10.87 -10.10 5.27
N ALA A 24 -10.99 -11.23 4.70
CA ALA A 24 -10.17 -11.53 3.54
C ALA A 24 -10.16 -10.41 2.53
N ALA A 25 -11.30 -9.80 2.30
CA ALA A 25 -11.38 -8.76 1.30
C ALA A 25 -10.57 -7.54 1.68
N SER A 26 -10.48 -7.24 2.97
CA SER A 26 -9.76 -6.07 3.44
C SER A 26 -8.36 -6.39 3.91
N ALA A 27 -7.98 -7.64 3.86
CA ALA A 27 -6.68 -8.05 4.39
C ALA A 27 -5.53 -7.57 3.52
N ALA A 28 -5.83 -6.97 2.39
CA ALA A 28 -4.80 -6.52 1.47
C ALA A 28 -4.10 -5.23 1.89
N VAL A 29 -4.56 -4.56 2.93
CA VAL A 29 -3.95 -3.30 3.35
C VAL A 29 -2.92 -3.55 4.42
N VAL A 30 -1.69 -3.11 4.17
CA VAL A 30 -0.56 -3.32 5.08
C VAL A 30 0.10 -1.97 5.34
N ASP A 31 0.48 -1.72 6.60
CA ASP A 31 1.30 -0.56 6.93
C ASP A 31 2.75 -0.97 6.79
N THR A 32 3.51 -0.23 6.00
CA THR A 32 4.93 -0.52 5.80
C THR A 32 5.79 0.51 6.52
N THR A 33 7.06 0.19 6.64
CA THR A 33 8.05 1.07 7.27
C THR A 33 9.24 1.21 6.33
N THR A 34 10.14 2.14 6.64
CA THR A 34 11.37 2.27 5.86
C THR A 34 12.15 0.95 5.86
N ARG A 35 12.18 0.27 7.01
CA ARG A 35 12.96 -0.97 7.14
C ARG A 35 12.34 -2.14 6.38
N THR A 36 11.02 -2.17 6.27
CA THR A 36 10.35 -3.32 5.64
C THR A 36 9.87 -3.02 4.23
N PHE A 37 10.15 -1.82 3.72
CA PHE A 37 9.67 -1.39 2.41
C PHE A 37 10.11 -2.36 1.30
N ALA A 38 11.36 -2.80 1.33
CA ALA A 38 11.86 -3.70 0.29
C ALA A 38 11.04 -4.98 0.23
N ARG A 39 10.72 -5.56 1.39
CA ARG A 39 9.90 -6.77 1.46
C ARG A 39 8.46 -6.50 1.08
N ASP A 40 7.88 -5.46 1.69
CA ASP A 40 6.44 -5.21 1.58
C ASP A 40 6.06 -4.69 0.20
N VAL A 41 6.96 -4.01 -0.48
CA VAL A 41 6.68 -3.34 -1.74
C VAL A 41 7.52 -3.89 -2.88
N LEU A 42 8.83 -3.81 -2.77
CA LEU A 42 9.69 -4.17 -3.91
C LEU A 42 9.58 -5.64 -4.24
N ASP A 43 9.75 -6.51 -3.26
CA ASP A 43 9.66 -7.95 -3.48
C ASP A 43 8.24 -8.36 -3.81
N ALA A 44 7.27 -7.85 -3.07
CA ALA A 44 5.86 -8.19 -3.30
C ALA A 44 5.39 -7.77 -4.70
N SER A 45 5.92 -6.68 -5.22
CA SER A 45 5.51 -6.18 -6.54
C SER A 45 5.97 -7.06 -7.70
N ARG A 46 6.79 -8.06 -7.42
CA ARG A 46 7.19 -9.03 -8.45
C ARG A 46 6.08 -10.03 -8.75
N ASP A 47 5.17 -10.23 -7.79
CA ASP A 47 4.02 -11.13 -7.96
C ASP A 47 2.79 -10.39 -8.44
N VAL A 48 2.43 -9.30 -7.76
CA VAL A 48 1.30 -8.44 -8.17
C VAL A 48 1.70 -7.00 -7.95
N PRO A 49 1.14 -6.07 -8.72
CA PRO A 49 1.44 -4.66 -8.51
C PRO A 49 1.06 -4.23 -7.10
N VAL A 50 1.89 -3.37 -6.53
CA VAL A 50 1.67 -2.84 -5.18
C VAL A 50 1.48 -1.33 -5.28
N LEU A 51 0.39 -0.84 -4.69
CA LEU A 51 0.15 0.60 -4.57
C LEU A 51 0.61 1.04 -3.20
N VAL A 52 1.44 2.07 -3.15
CA VAL A 52 1.88 2.65 -1.88
C VAL A 52 1.18 3.99 -1.70
N ASP A 53 0.40 4.10 -0.62
CA ASP A 53 -0.30 5.33 -0.25
C ASP A 53 0.55 6.06 0.79
N PHE A 54 1.18 7.15 0.36
CA PHE A 54 1.96 8.01 1.25
C PHE A 54 1.01 9.01 1.91
N TRP A 55 0.95 8.98 3.23
CA TRP A 55 -0.04 9.75 4.00
C TRP A 55 0.57 10.25 5.30
N ALA A 56 -0.18 11.10 6.00
CA ALA A 56 0.18 11.56 7.35
C ALA A 56 -1.11 11.77 8.15
N PRO A 57 -1.02 11.64 9.49
CA PRO A 57 -2.22 11.76 10.34
C PRO A 57 -2.91 13.12 10.25
N TRP A 58 -2.16 14.18 9.96
CA TRP A 58 -2.70 15.54 9.89
C TRP A 58 -3.27 15.88 8.52
N CYS A 59 -3.20 14.99 7.58
CA CYS A 59 -3.56 15.26 6.19
C CYS A 59 -5.04 14.96 5.95
N GLY A 60 -5.85 16.00 5.81
CA GLY A 60 -7.29 15.84 5.55
C GLY A 60 -7.60 15.09 4.26
N PRO A 61 -7.03 15.50 3.12
CA PRO A 61 -7.27 14.79 1.86
C PRO A 61 -6.84 13.32 1.90
N CYS A 62 -5.81 12.99 2.68
CA CYS A 62 -5.40 11.60 2.84
C CYS A 62 -6.52 10.77 3.47
N LYS A 63 -7.21 11.36 4.45
CA LYS A 63 -8.33 10.69 5.12
C LYS A 63 -9.53 10.53 4.21
N GLN A 64 -9.70 11.43 3.26
CA GLN A 64 -10.77 11.32 2.26
C GLN A 64 -10.46 10.24 1.23
N LEU A 65 -9.19 10.13 0.85
CA LEU A 65 -8.77 9.16 -0.14
C LEU A 65 -8.83 7.73 0.40
N ALA A 66 -8.43 7.52 1.65
CA ALA A 66 -8.22 6.19 2.20
C ALA A 66 -9.41 5.24 1.99
N PRO A 67 -10.65 5.61 2.38
CA PRO A 67 -11.77 4.68 2.22
C PRO A 67 -12.07 4.37 0.76
N VAL A 68 -11.91 5.33 -0.13
CA VAL A 68 -12.18 5.12 -1.55
C VAL A 68 -11.13 4.21 -2.16
N LEU A 69 -9.86 4.48 -1.85
CA LEU A 69 -8.77 3.67 -2.36
C LEU A 69 -8.86 2.23 -1.86
N GLU A 70 -9.15 2.06 -0.57
CA GLU A 70 -9.28 0.71 0.01
C GLU A 70 -10.43 -0.05 -0.60
N LYS A 71 -11.54 0.64 -0.84
CA LYS A 71 -12.71 0.03 -1.50
C LYS A 71 -12.36 -0.46 -2.90
N VAL A 72 -11.72 0.39 -3.70
CA VAL A 72 -11.41 0.02 -5.08
C VAL A 72 -10.38 -1.11 -5.12
N VAL A 73 -9.39 -1.07 -4.23
CA VAL A 73 -8.42 -2.16 -4.14
C VAL A 73 -9.11 -3.48 -3.78
N ALA A 74 -10.02 -3.45 -2.82
CA ALA A 74 -10.77 -4.65 -2.44
C ALA A 74 -11.59 -5.18 -3.62
N GLN A 75 -12.19 -4.29 -4.40
CA GLN A 75 -12.97 -4.67 -5.57
C GLN A 75 -12.10 -5.25 -6.68
N SER A 76 -10.81 -5.00 -6.66
CA SER A 76 -9.91 -5.56 -7.67
C SER A 76 -9.64 -7.05 -7.46
N LYS A 77 -10.04 -7.60 -6.32
CA LYS A 77 -9.98 -9.03 -6.02
C LYS A 77 -8.56 -9.58 -6.18
N GLY A 78 -7.61 -8.89 -5.61
CA GLY A 78 -6.23 -9.35 -5.57
C GLY A 78 -5.39 -8.99 -6.78
N ARG A 79 -5.93 -8.25 -7.74
CA ARG A 79 -5.13 -7.81 -8.89
C ARG A 79 -4.03 -6.83 -8.49
N VAL A 80 -4.24 -6.08 -7.41
CA VAL A 80 -3.23 -5.21 -6.84
C VAL A 80 -3.29 -5.33 -5.32
N LYS A 81 -2.19 -4.95 -4.67
CA LYS A 81 -2.12 -4.84 -3.22
C LYS A 81 -1.98 -3.38 -2.83
N LEU A 82 -2.44 -3.06 -1.64
CA LEU A 82 -2.32 -1.71 -1.10
C LEU A 82 -1.45 -1.73 0.15
N VAL A 83 -0.46 -0.87 0.17
CA VAL A 83 0.44 -0.67 1.31
C VAL A 83 0.39 0.80 1.67
N LYS A 84 0.39 1.11 2.96
CA LYS A 84 0.35 2.49 3.44
C LYS A 84 1.65 2.84 4.13
N MET A 85 2.14 4.06 3.90
CA MET A 85 3.36 4.54 4.52
C MET A 85 3.13 5.92 5.13
N ASN A 86 3.26 5.98 6.45
CA ASN A 86 3.13 7.23 7.20
C ASN A 86 4.43 8.02 7.06
N ILE A 87 4.40 9.15 6.36
CA ILE A 87 5.62 9.90 6.08
C ILE A 87 6.14 10.68 7.29
N ASP A 88 5.33 10.85 8.33
CA ASP A 88 5.84 11.46 9.57
C ASP A 88 6.81 10.52 10.26
N GLU A 89 6.52 9.22 10.23
CA GLU A 89 7.36 8.21 10.86
C GLU A 89 8.46 7.70 9.92
N HIS A 90 8.17 7.67 8.62
CA HIS A 90 9.06 7.07 7.64
C HIS A 90 9.17 7.97 6.41
N PRO A 91 9.91 9.08 6.50
CA PRO A 91 9.98 10.04 5.39
C PRO A 91 10.96 9.67 4.28
N GLU A 92 11.82 8.69 4.49
CA GLU A 92 12.96 8.45 3.60
C GLU A 92 12.56 8.06 2.18
N VAL A 93 11.61 7.13 2.07
CA VAL A 93 11.20 6.63 0.75
C VAL A 93 10.53 7.73 -0.06
N ALA A 94 9.63 8.48 0.59
CA ALA A 94 8.96 9.60 -0.08
C ALA A 94 9.98 10.62 -0.58
N GLY A 95 10.99 10.89 0.24
CA GLY A 95 12.06 11.80 -0.15
C GLY A 95 12.82 11.31 -1.36
N GLN A 96 13.16 10.03 -1.40
CA GLN A 96 13.89 9.44 -2.52
C GLN A 96 13.06 9.46 -3.81
N LEU A 97 11.74 9.32 -3.69
CA LEU A 97 10.86 9.35 -4.86
C LEU A 97 10.50 10.77 -5.29
N GLY A 98 10.96 11.77 -4.55
CA GLY A 98 10.68 13.16 -4.89
C GLY A 98 9.25 13.57 -4.62
N ILE A 99 8.58 12.89 -3.70
CA ILE A 99 7.20 13.21 -3.34
C ILE A 99 7.18 14.49 -2.51
N ARG A 100 6.44 15.49 -2.98
CA ARG A 100 6.39 16.79 -2.32
C ARG A 100 5.03 17.12 -1.74
N SER A 101 4.00 16.39 -2.10
CA SER A 101 2.67 16.62 -1.55
C SER A 101 1.98 15.28 -1.33
N ILE A 102 1.06 15.27 -0.36
CA ILE A 102 0.29 14.08 -0.02
C ILE A 102 -1.20 14.43 -0.03
N PRO A 103 -2.08 13.45 -0.27
CA PRO A 103 -1.75 12.05 -0.50
C PRO A 103 -1.05 11.85 -1.84
N ALA A 104 -0.16 10.87 -1.88
CA ALA A 104 0.47 10.46 -3.12
C ALA A 104 0.40 8.93 -3.16
N VAL A 105 0.02 8.39 -4.30
CA VAL A 105 -0.03 6.94 -4.50
C VAL A 105 0.92 6.60 -5.63
N VAL A 106 1.84 5.67 -5.37
CA VAL A 106 2.82 5.22 -6.36
C VAL A 106 2.62 3.73 -6.55
N ALA A 107 2.52 3.30 -7.81
CA ALA A 107 2.38 1.90 -8.15
C ALA A 107 3.75 1.30 -8.45
N PHE A 108 4.03 0.18 -7.83
CA PHE A 108 5.26 -0.59 -8.06
C PHE A 108 4.91 -1.88 -8.77
N LYS A 109 5.74 -2.26 -9.73
CA LYS A 109 5.57 -3.48 -10.49
C LYS A 109 6.96 -3.98 -10.88
N GLY A 110 7.22 -5.25 -10.55
CA GLY A 110 8.55 -5.82 -10.83
C GLY A 110 9.68 -5.16 -10.05
N GLY A 111 9.37 -4.61 -8.88
CA GLY A 111 10.36 -3.99 -8.02
C GLY A 111 10.65 -2.53 -8.36
N GLN A 112 9.89 -1.92 -9.26
CA GLN A 112 10.13 -0.54 -9.71
C GLN A 112 8.86 0.28 -9.72
N PRO A 113 8.96 1.60 -9.47
CA PRO A 113 7.79 2.47 -9.63
C PRO A 113 7.46 2.60 -11.11
N VAL A 114 6.17 2.44 -11.44
CA VAL A 114 5.74 2.49 -12.85
C VAL A 114 4.72 3.58 -13.13
N ASP A 115 4.00 4.05 -12.10
CA ASP A 115 2.96 5.07 -12.29
C ASP A 115 2.61 5.65 -10.93
N GLY A 116 1.82 6.72 -10.93
CA GLY A 116 1.40 7.32 -9.67
C GLY A 116 0.39 8.43 -9.88
N PHE A 117 -0.23 8.85 -8.79
CA PHE A 117 -1.09 10.04 -8.79
C PHE A 117 -0.97 10.76 -7.46
N MET A 118 -1.40 12.01 -7.42
CA MET A 118 -1.42 12.81 -6.21
C MET A 118 -2.82 13.37 -5.98
N GLY A 119 -3.14 13.59 -4.71
CA GLY A 119 -4.42 14.16 -4.31
C GLY A 119 -5.51 13.12 -4.16
N ALA A 120 -6.64 13.54 -3.60
CA ALA A 120 -7.78 12.67 -3.35
C ALA A 120 -8.59 12.55 -4.65
N GLN A 121 -8.15 11.67 -5.53
CA GLN A 121 -8.80 11.44 -6.81
C GLN A 121 -10.17 10.80 -6.63
N PRO A 122 -11.12 11.07 -7.52
CA PRO A 122 -12.42 10.41 -7.47
C PRO A 122 -12.32 8.93 -7.79
N GLU A 123 -13.30 8.17 -7.34
CA GLU A 123 -13.31 6.72 -7.47
C GLU A 123 -13.06 6.26 -8.90
N SER A 124 -13.71 6.89 -9.88
CA SER A 124 -13.57 6.48 -11.28
C SER A 124 -12.14 6.60 -11.78
N GLN A 125 -11.41 7.61 -11.31
CA GLN A 125 -10.02 7.79 -11.70
C GLN A 125 -9.14 6.73 -11.06
N ILE A 126 -9.45 6.34 -9.83
CA ILE A 126 -8.71 5.29 -9.15
C ILE A 126 -8.93 3.94 -9.81
N VAL A 127 -10.18 3.66 -10.20
CA VAL A 127 -10.50 2.44 -10.94
C VAL A 127 -9.69 2.38 -12.24
N ALA A 128 -9.69 3.49 -13.00
CA ALA A 128 -8.94 3.55 -14.25
C ALA A 128 -7.43 3.35 -14.01
N PHE A 129 -6.92 3.93 -12.93
CA PHE A 129 -5.51 3.79 -12.57
C PHE A 129 -5.18 2.32 -12.30
N ILE A 130 -6.00 1.66 -11.50
CA ILE A 130 -5.77 0.25 -11.16
C ILE A 130 -5.88 -0.64 -12.40
N ASP A 131 -6.88 -0.39 -13.24
CA ASP A 131 -7.04 -1.18 -14.48
C ASP A 131 -5.81 -1.03 -15.37
N ARG A 132 -5.26 0.17 -15.46
CA ARG A 132 -4.07 0.42 -16.28
C ARG A 132 -2.85 -0.31 -15.73
N ILE A 133 -2.69 -0.31 -14.41
CA ILE A 133 -1.55 -0.96 -13.75
C ILE A 133 -1.68 -2.48 -13.82
N ALA A 134 -2.87 -3.00 -13.53
CA ALA A 134 -3.08 -4.43 -13.41
C ALA A 134 -3.25 -5.11 -14.77
N GLY A 135 -3.64 -4.33 -15.75
CA GLY A 135 -3.78 -4.85 -17.11
C GLY A 135 -2.43 -5.09 -17.74
#